data_c35f94f72794e6c8959f83537787872d
#
_entry.id   c35f94f72794e6c8959f83537787872d
#
_cell.length_a   1.000
_cell.length_b   1.000
_cell.length_c   1.000
_cell.angle_alpha   90.00
_cell.angle_beta   90.00
_cell.angle_gamma   90.00
#
_symmetry.space_group_name_H-M   'P 1'
#
loop_
_entity.id
_entity.type
_entity.pdbx_description
1 polymer ?
#
loop_
_entity_poly.entity_id
_entity_poly.type
_entity_poly.pdbx_seq_one_letter_code
_entity_poly.pdbx_strand_id
1 'polypeptide(L)'
;QIPLGAYRPGPLGQAPMEWANQRIGPNICYEDLFGEELAAAFGLANQAPTVLVNVSNIGWFGDTVAIDQHRHIARLRALELQRPMVRATNTGSTVGIDHMGRVLAELPRLTRGALDLRVEGRSGLTPFARWAAHWDLWPLVGLAVLVLALCWRRTPGASSGAA
;
A
#
# COMPACT_ATOMS: atom_id res chain seq x y z
N GLN A 1 -14.89 -12.09 -24.09
CA GLN A 1 -14.18 -12.56 -22.88
C GLN A 1 -12.77 -12.95 -23.29
N ILE A 2 -11.77 -12.24 -22.80
CA ILE A 2 -10.38 -12.69 -22.92
C ILE A 2 -10.25 -13.85 -21.95
N PRO A 3 -9.89 -15.07 -22.40
CA PRO A 3 -9.65 -16.17 -21.48
C PRO A 3 -8.45 -15.78 -20.62
N LEU A 4 -8.71 -15.36 -19.41
CA LEU A 4 -7.70 -15.19 -18.39
C LEU A 4 -7.20 -16.60 -18.06
N GLY A 5 -6.01 -16.94 -18.55
CA GLY A 5 -5.35 -18.20 -18.17
C GLY A 5 -5.19 -18.30 -16.65
N ALA A 6 -4.88 -19.47 -16.16
CA ALA A 6 -4.62 -19.68 -14.74
C ALA A 6 -3.33 -18.93 -14.34
N TYR A 7 -3.47 -17.68 -13.90
CA TYR A 7 -2.35 -16.91 -13.34
C TYR A 7 -2.01 -17.51 -11.96
N ARG A 8 -0.74 -17.74 -11.74
CA ARG A 8 -0.25 -18.08 -10.41
C ARG A 8 0.21 -16.77 -9.74
N PRO A 9 -0.32 -16.43 -8.57
CA PRO A 9 0.19 -15.28 -7.82
C PRO A 9 1.65 -15.53 -7.46
N GLY A 10 2.45 -14.46 -7.52
CA GLY A 10 3.81 -14.49 -6.99
C GLY A 10 3.81 -14.48 -5.46
N PRO A 11 4.94 -14.77 -4.82
CA PRO A 11 5.07 -14.62 -3.38
C PRO A 11 4.99 -13.14 -2.97
N LEU A 12 4.60 -12.87 -1.73
CA LEU A 12 4.76 -11.55 -1.13
C LEU A 12 6.26 -11.22 -0.99
N GLY A 13 6.58 -9.92 -1.02
CA GLY A 13 7.97 -9.48 -0.85
C GLY A 13 8.87 -9.79 -2.05
N GLN A 14 8.34 -9.74 -3.26
CA GLN A 14 9.13 -9.91 -4.47
C GLN A 14 10.28 -8.90 -4.53
N ALA A 15 11.42 -9.35 -5.08
CA ALA A 15 12.55 -8.48 -5.31
C ALA A 15 12.18 -7.34 -6.28
N PRO A 16 12.61 -6.11 -6.01
CA PRO A 16 12.37 -5.00 -6.91
C PRO A 16 13.15 -5.17 -8.23
N MET A 17 12.65 -4.54 -9.27
CA MET A 17 13.35 -4.46 -10.55
C MET A 17 14.41 -3.36 -10.49
N GLU A 18 15.62 -3.65 -10.90
CA GLU A 18 16.69 -2.67 -10.97
C GLU A 18 16.64 -1.90 -12.30
N TRP A 19 16.60 -0.58 -12.23
CA TRP A 19 16.65 0.29 -13.39
C TRP A 19 17.26 1.64 -13.01
N ALA A 20 18.21 2.13 -13.80
CA ALA A 20 18.85 3.44 -13.63
C ALA A 20 19.30 3.73 -12.17
N ASN A 21 19.96 2.76 -11.54
CA ASN A 21 20.39 2.80 -10.13
C ASN A 21 19.25 2.95 -9.12
N GLN A 22 18.01 2.67 -9.54
CA GLN A 22 16.86 2.61 -8.65
C GLN A 22 16.34 1.18 -8.54
N ARG A 23 15.73 0.88 -7.42
CA ARG A 23 14.99 -0.36 -7.18
C ARG A 23 13.50 -0.06 -7.26
N ILE A 24 12.89 -0.50 -8.34
CA ILE A 24 11.49 -0.26 -8.64
C ILE A 24 10.66 -1.38 -7.99
N GLY A 25 9.78 -1.03 -7.07
CA GLY A 25 8.79 -1.93 -6.47
C GLY A 25 7.47 -1.85 -7.24
N PRO A 26 7.24 -2.79 -8.18
CA PRO A 26 5.97 -2.81 -8.90
C PRO A 26 4.86 -3.31 -8.01
N ASN A 27 3.67 -2.77 -8.19
CA ASN A 27 2.44 -3.28 -7.62
C ASN A 27 1.29 -3.06 -8.61
N ILE A 28 0.31 -3.94 -8.60
CA ILE A 28 -0.75 -3.97 -9.61
C ILE A 28 -2.10 -3.70 -8.96
N CYS A 29 -2.76 -2.66 -9.48
CA CYS A 29 -4.15 -2.34 -9.12
C CYS A 29 -4.32 -2.23 -7.59
N TYR A 30 -5.14 -3.09 -7.00
CA TYR A 30 -5.48 -3.08 -5.57
C TYR A 30 -4.41 -3.59 -4.62
N GLU A 31 -3.27 -4.03 -5.09
CA GLU A 31 -2.17 -4.43 -4.20
C GLU A 31 -1.72 -3.27 -3.30
N ASP A 32 -1.90 -2.03 -3.72
CA ASP A 32 -1.61 -0.86 -2.90
C ASP A 32 -2.62 -0.63 -1.75
N LEU A 33 -3.74 -1.36 -1.68
CA LEU A 33 -4.63 -1.36 -0.51
C LEU A 33 -3.96 -1.98 0.73
N PHE A 34 -3.11 -2.97 0.52
CA PHE A 34 -2.52 -3.80 1.57
C PHE A 34 -1.10 -3.32 1.86
N GLY A 35 -0.97 -2.38 2.80
CA GLY A 35 0.31 -1.79 3.15
C GLY A 35 1.29 -2.80 3.73
N GLU A 36 0.82 -3.77 4.48
CA GLU A 36 1.57 -4.89 5.04
C GLU A 36 2.14 -5.79 3.93
N GLU A 37 1.37 -6.06 2.88
CA GLU A 37 1.84 -6.86 1.75
C GLU A 37 2.94 -6.13 0.95
N LEU A 38 2.76 -4.82 0.71
CA LEU A 38 3.81 -4.01 0.10
C LEU A 38 5.05 -3.91 0.99
N ALA A 39 4.86 -3.83 2.31
CA ALA A 39 5.96 -3.77 3.27
C ALA A 39 6.81 -5.05 3.27
N ALA A 40 6.27 -6.20 2.85
CA ALA A 40 7.03 -7.44 2.75
C ALA A 40 8.28 -7.31 1.86
N ALA A 41 8.26 -6.44 0.84
CA ALA A 41 9.42 -6.14 0.01
C ALA A 41 10.51 -5.29 0.73
N PHE A 42 10.26 -4.87 1.97
CA PHE A 42 11.14 -4.03 2.78
C PHE A 42 11.88 -4.79 3.89
N GLY A 43 11.88 -6.11 3.85
CA GLY A 43 12.54 -6.94 4.86
C GLY A 43 14.02 -6.62 5.06
N LEU A 44 14.73 -6.24 4.00
CA LEU A 44 16.14 -5.83 4.04
C LEU A 44 16.31 -4.42 3.43
N ALA A 45 16.85 -3.50 4.19
CA ALA A 45 16.97 -2.09 3.78
C ALA A 45 17.76 -1.87 2.47
N ASN A 46 18.81 -2.66 2.24
CA ASN A 46 19.65 -2.58 1.06
C ASN A 46 19.00 -3.19 -0.19
N GLN A 47 17.93 -3.97 -0.03
CA GLN A 47 17.17 -4.58 -1.12
C GLN A 47 15.79 -3.94 -1.29
N ALA A 48 15.34 -3.14 -0.34
CA ALA A 48 14.04 -2.49 -0.37
C ALA A 48 13.88 -1.60 -1.62
N PRO A 49 12.67 -1.50 -2.18
CA PRO A 49 12.35 -0.56 -3.25
C PRO A 49 12.75 0.86 -2.90
N THR A 50 13.24 1.63 -3.87
CA THR A 50 13.51 3.07 -3.74
C THR A 50 12.37 3.90 -4.30
N VAL A 51 11.61 3.35 -5.26
CA VAL A 51 10.45 3.93 -5.92
C VAL A 51 9.37 2.86 -6.03
N LEU A 52 8.12 3.21 -5.77
CA LEU A 52 6.97 2.34 -6.01
C LEU A 52 6.31 2.71 -7.34
N VAL A 53 5.88 1.70 -8.08
CA VAL A 53 5.16 1.89 -9.35
C VAL A 53 3.87 1.07 -9.31
N ASN A 54 2.73 1.75 -9.41
CA ASN A 54 1.43 1.11 -9.48
C ASN A 54 0.86 1.23 -10.89
N VAL A 55 0.45 0.11 -11.47
CA VAL A 55 -0.28 0.05 -12.74
C VAL A 55 -1.69 -0.49 -12.50
N SER A 56 -2.71 0.28 -12.89
CA SER A 56 -4.09 -0.05 -12.54
C SER A 56 -5.04 0.10 -13.72
N ASN A 57 -5.96 -0.85 -13.84
CA ASN A 57 -7.17 -0.69 -14.64
C ASN A 57 -8.35 -0.40 -13.70
N ILE A 58 -8.68 0.88 -13.53
CA ILE A 58 -9.80 1.32 -12.68
C ILE A 58 -11.04 1.71 -13.48
N GLY A 59 -11.04 1.45 -14.79
CA GLY A 59 -12.18 1.70 -15.68
C GLY A 59 -13.47 0.99 -15.27
N TRP A 60 -13.36 -0.06 -14.48
CA TRP A 60 -14.50 -0.82 -13.93
C TRP A 60 -15.43 0.03 -13.04
N PHE A 61 -14.90 1.09 -12.43
CA PHE A 61 -15.66 1.92 -11.49
C PHE A 61 -16.29 3.15 -12.14
N GLY A 62 -16.03 3.39 -13.44
CA GLY A 62 -16.48 4.62 -14.10
C GLY A 62 -15.90 5.87 -13.44
N ASP A 63 -16.52 7.02 -13.71
CA ASP A 63 -16.13 8.31 -13.09
C ASP A 63 -16.83 8.45 -11.73
N THR A 64 -16.26 7.80 -10.73
CA THR A 64 -16.81 7.77 -9.36
C THR A 64 -15.76 8.18 -8.33
N VAL A 65 -16.18 8.32 -7.09
CA VAL A 65 -15.31 8.57 -5.93
C VAL A 65 -14.21 7.51 -5.74
N ALA A 66 -14.38 6.31 -6.31
CA ALA A 66 -13.39 5.24 -6.23
C ALA A 66 -12.02 5.66 -6.80
N ILE A 67 -12.01 6.53 -7.81
CA ILE A 67 -10.78 7.09 -8.38
C ILE A 67 -10.00 7.88 -7.32
N ASP A 68 -10.68 8.76 -6.57
CA ASP A 68 -10.06 9.57 -5.53
C ASP A 68 -9.62 8.72 -4.35
N GLN A 69 -10.46 7.78 -3.93
CA GLN A 69 -10.13 6.85 -2.85
C GLN A 69 -8.86 6.06 -3.15
N HIS A 70 -8.74 5.54 -4.36
CA HIS A 70 -7.56 4.79 -4.77
C HIS A 70 -6.29 5.69 -4.83
N ARG A 71 -6.45 6.95 -5.25
CA ARG A 71 -5.37 7.94 -5.16
C ARG A 71 -4.95 8.21 -3.71
N HIS A 72 -5.90 8.34 -2.80
CA HIS A 72 -5.60 8.54 -1.38
C HIS A 72 -4.87 7.33 -0.77
N ILE A 73 -5.25 6.13 -1.14
CA ILE A 73 -4.55 4.90 -0.73
C ILE A 73 -3.09 4.95 -1.18
N ALA A 74 -2.84 5.25 -2.45
CA ALA A 74 -1.48 5.38 -2.97
C ALA A 74 -0.64 6.44 -2.22
N ARG A 75 -1.27 7.56 -1.83
CA ARG A 75 -0.61 8.60 -1.01
C ARG A 75 -0.24 8.08 0.38
N LEU A 76 -1.11 7.28 1.00
CA LEU A 76 -0.82 6.65 2.29
C LEU A 76 0.34 5.65 2.18
N ARG A 77 0.36 4.84 1.13
CA ARG A 77 1.49 3.91 0.88
C ARG A 77 2.80 4.64 0.70
N ALA A 78 2.80 5.73 -0.07
CA ALA A 78 3.99 6.55 -0.25
C ALA A 78 4.49 7.13 1.09
N LEU A 79 3.58 7.60 1.93
CA LEU A 79 3.88 8.15 3.25
C LEU A 79 4.39 7.07 4.24
N GLU A 80 3.69 5.95 4.35
CA GLU A 80 4.01 4.87 5.31
C GLU A 80 5.37 4.24 5.03
N LEU A 81 5.67 4.02 3.74
CA LEU A 81 6.91 3.41 3.30
C LEU A 81 8.02 4.43 3.02
N GLN A 82 7.70 5.73 3.06
CA GLN A 82 8.61 6.84 2.72
C GLN A 82 9.25 6.63 1.34
N ARG A 83 8.41 6.27 0.36
CA ARG A 83 8.81 6.08 -1.05
C ARG A 83 7.95 6.90 -1.98
N PRO A 84 8.51 7.55 -2.98
CA PRO A 84 7.68 8.10 -4.04
C PRO A 84 6.94 6.99 -4.74
N MET A 85 5.70 7.30 -5.19
CA MET A 85 4.89 6.39 -5.98
C MET A 85 4.49 7.02 -7.29
N VAL A 86 4.74 6.30 -8.37
CA VAL A 86 4.27 6.64 -9.72
C VAL A 86 3.10 5.72 -10.05
N ARG A 87 1.96 6.31 -10.41
CA ARG A 87 0.78 5.56 -10.83
C ARG A 87 0.48 5.80 -12.30
N ALA A 88 0.24 4.73 -13.03
CA ALA A 88 -0.28 4.74 -14.39
C ALA A 88 -1.63 4.02 -14.43
N THR A 89 -2.68 4.72 -14.86
CA THR A 89 -4.05 4.19 -14.91
C THR A 89 -4.70 4.53 -16.25
N ASN A 90 -5.77 3.82 -16.59
CA ASN A 90 -6.47 4.03 -17.85
C ASN A 90 -7.54 5.13 -17.82
N THR A 91 -8.16 5.40 -16.66
CA THR A 91 -9.32 6.33 -16.58
C THR A 91 -9.15 7.46 -15.58
N GLY A 92 -8.13 7.41 -14.74
CA GLY A 92 -7.89 8.49 -13.80
C GLY A 92 -6.92 8.11 -12.69
N SER A 93 -6.43 9.13 -11.97
CA SER A 93 -5.34 9.02 -11.00
C SER A 93 -4.02 8.51 -11.58
N THR A 94 -3.71 8.87 -12.84
CA THR A 94 -2.34 8.85 -13.32
C THR A 94 -1.62 10.00 -12.66
N VAL A 95 -0.70 9.68 -11.73
CA VAL A 95 -0.19 10.66 -10.77
C VAL A 95 1.21 10.29 -10.30
N GLY A 96 2.04 11.31 -10.07
CA GLY A 96 3.28 11.18 -9.31
C GLY A 96 3.10 11.70 -7.89
N ILE A 97 3.56 10.93 -6.92
CA ILE A 97 3.42 11.19 -5.48
C ILE A 97 4.80 11.14 -4.86
N ASP A 98 5.14 12.13 -4.04
CA ASP A 98 6.41 12.12 -3.30
C ASP A 98 6.37 11.19 -2.08
N HIS A 99 7.52 10.99 -1.44
CA HIS A 99 7.65 10.17 -0.24
C HIS A 99 6.87 10.69 0.98
N MET A 100 6.38 11.92 0.94
CA MET A 100 5.53 12.54 1.97
C MET A 100 4.02 12.44 1.63
N GLY A 101 3.68 11.69 0.58
CA GLY A 101 2.29 11.55 0.14
C GLY A 101 1.72 12.78 -0.57
N ARG A 102 2.56 13.74 -1.01
CA ARG A 102 2.11 14.92 -1.74
C ARG A 102 2.05 14.60 -3.22
N VAL A 103 0.98 15.06 -3.88
CA VAL A 103 0.84 14.96 -5.33
C VAL A 103 1.81 15.95 -5.98
N LEU A 104 2.72 15.45 -6.81
CA LEU A 104 3.67 16.24 -7.57
C LEU A 104 3.05 16.73 -8.88
N ALA A 105 2.39 15.86 -9.58
CA ALA A 105 1.66 16.13 -10.82
C ALA A 105 0.62 15.04 -11.08
N GLU A 106 -0.45 15.38 -11.79
CA GLU A 106 -1.57 14.48 -12.09
C GLU A 106 -2.13 14.78 -13.48
N LEU A 107 -2.52 13.75 -14.22
CA LEU A 107 -3.32 13.93 -15.43
C LEU A 107 -4.80 14.11 -15.06
N PRO A 108 -5.55 14.92 -15.80
CA PRO A 108 -7.00 14.99 -15.67
C PRO A 108 -7.63 13.62 -15.89
N ARG A 109 -8.74 13.36 -15.20
CA ARG A 109 -9.49 12.12 -15.37
C ARG A 109 -9.98 11.96 -16.81
N LEU A 110 -10.11 10.72 -17.24
CA LEU A 110 -10.64 10.34 -18.55
C LEU A 110 -9.89 11.00 -19.72
N THR A 111 -8.65 11.44 -19.47
CA THR A 111 -7.79 12.07 -20.48
C THR A 111 -6.68 11.10 -20.85
N ARG A 112 -6.54 10.88 -22.17
CA ARG A 112 -5.42 10.11 -22.70
C ARG A 112 -4.19 11.03 -22.79
N GLY A 113 -3.09 10.64 -22.15
CA GLY A 113 -1.86 11.44 -22.16
C GLY A 113 -0.70 10.71 -21.52
N ALA A 114 0.45 11.38 -21.52
CA ALA A 114 1.62 10.99 -20.77
C ALA A 114 1.93 12.07 -19.72
N LEU A 115 2.35 11.63 -18.54
CA LEU A 115 2.79 12.51 -17.48
C LEU A 115 4.30 12.36 -17.35
N ASP A 116 5.04 13.41 -17.73
CA ASP A 116 6.48 13.46 -17.52
C ASP A 116 6.78 14.16 -16.19
N LEU A 117 7.46 13.46 -15.29
CA LEU A 117 7.79 13.96 -13.97
C LEU A 117 9.09 13.33 -13.44
N ARG A 118 9.74 14.05 -12.55
CA ARG A 118 10.92 13.56 -11.84
C ARG A 118 10.54 13.15 -10.43
N VAL A 119 10.92 11.94 -10.05
CA VAL A 119 10.82 11.44 -8.67
C VAL A 119 12.21 11.11 -8.14
N GLU A 120 12.42 11.33 -6.85
CA GLU A 120 13.67 11.01 -6.17
C GLU A 120 13.49 9.72 -5.37
N GLY A 121 14.19 8.67 -5.76
CA GLY A 121 14.21 7.42 -4.99
C GLY A 121 14.71 7.63 -3.57
N ARG A 122 14.16 6.90 -2.63
CA ARG A 122 14.51 6.97 -1.20
C ARG A 122 15.00 5.63 -0.69
N SER A 123 15.87 5.65 0.31
CA SER A 123 16.40 4.47 0.99
C SER A 123 16.08 4.51 2.49
N GLY A 124 16.45 3.48 3.22
CA GLY A 124 16.15 3.32 4.64
C GLY A 124 14.82 2.58 4.87
N LEU A 125 14.42 2.41 6.12
CA LEU A 125 13.18 1.73 6.52
C LEU A 125 12.44 2.58 7.54
N THR A 126 11.16 2.77 7.32
CA THR A 126 10.27 3.37 8.33
C THR A 126 10.01 2.38 9.47
N PRO A 127 9.57 2.82 10.66
CA PRO A 127 9.12 1.92 11.71
C PRO A 127 8.03 0.97 11.24
N PHE A 128 7.07 1.47 10.43
CA PHE A 128 6.01 0.66 9.83
C PHE A 128 6.60 -0.42 8.90
N ALA A 129 7.49 -0.06 7.97
CA ALA A 129 8.09 -1.01 7.05
C ALA A 129 8.86 -2.13 7.78
N ARG A 130 9.63 -1.78 8.84
CA ARG A 130 10.34 -2.76 9.67
C ARG A 130 9.40 -3.73 10.35
N TRP A 131 8.35 -3.18 10.94
CA TRP A 131 7.39 -3.98 11.66
C TRP A 131 6.58 -4.86 10.71
N ALA A 132 5.93 -4.27 9.70
CA ALA A 132 5.03 -4.98 8.82
C ALA A 132 5.74 -6.04 7.96
N ALA A 133 6.98 -5.78 7.52
CA ALA A 133 7.77 -6.75 6.76
C ALA A 133 8.08 -8.06 7.51
N HIS A 134 8.10 -8.03 8.86
CA HIS A 134 8.48 -9.19 9.67
C HIS A 134 7.32 -9.78 10.46
N TRP A 135 6.35 -8.98 10.81
CA TRP A 135 5.31 -9.33 11.78
C TRP A 135 3.90 -9.21 11.21
N ASP A 136 3.77 -8.62 10.01
CA ASP A 136 2.47 -8.34 9.41
C ASP A 136 1.57 -7.58 10.41
N LEU A 137 0.30 -7.96 10.58
CA LEU A 137 -0.64 -7.38 11.53
C LEU A 137 -0.73 -8.14 12.86
N TRP A 138 0.02 -9.23 13.04
CA TRP A 138 -0.02 -10.08 14.23
C TRP A 138 0.17 -9.34 15.57
N PRO A 139 1.08 -8.34 15.69
CA PRO A 139 1.20 -7.58 16.93
C PRO A 139 -0.06 -6.81 17.31
N LEU A 140 -0.83 -6.33 16.32
CA LEU A 140 -2.11 -5.65 16.57
C LEU A 140 -3.16 -6.63 17.07
N VAL A 141 -3.20 -7.84 16.49
CA VAL A 141 -4.07 -8.93 16.96
C VAL A 141 -3.74 -9.29 18.41
N GLY A 142 -2.46 -9.46 18.71
CA GLY A 142 -2.00 -9.72 20.09
C GLY A 142 -2.41 -8.63 21.07
N LEU A 143 -2.25 -7.36 20.69
CA LEU A 143 -2.68 -6.22 21.50
C LEU A 143 -4.20 -6.22 21.72
N ALA A 144 -4.98 -6.45 20.66
CA ALA A 144 -6.44 -6.52 20.76
C ALA A 144 -6.90 -7.62 21.72
N VAL A 145 -6.31 -8.82 21.61
CA VAL A 145 -6.59 -9.94 22.52
C VAL A 145 -6.23 -9.57 23.96
N LEU A 146 -5.07 -8.93 24.19
CA LEU A 146 -4.66 -8.49 25.52
C LEU A 146 -5.66 -7.49 26.12
N VAL A 147 -6.07 -6.47 25.34
CA VAL A 147 -7.05 -5.47 25.79
C VAL A 147 -8.38 -6.14 26.15
N LEU A 148 -8.87 -7.04 25.30
CA LEU A 148 -10.11 -7.78 25.56
C LEU A 148 -10.01 -8.61 26.85
N ALA A 149 -8.90 -9.32 27.07
CA ALA A 149 -8.68 -10.10 28.27
C ALA A 149 -8.63 -9.23 29.54
N LEU A 150 -8.00 -8.06 29.47
CA LEU A 150 -7.95 -7.11 30.57
C LEU A 150 -9.33 -6.51 30.88
N CYS A 151 -10.12 -6.19 29.86
CA CYS A 151 -11.48 -5.72 30.01
C CYS A 151 -12.37 -6.78 30.64
N TRP A 152 -12.27 -8.03 30.19
CA TRP A 152 -13.04 -9.15 30.74
C TRP A 152 -12.74 -9.37 32.22
N ARG A 153 -11.48 -9.31 32.64
CA ARG A 153 -11.10 -9.43 34.05
C ARG A 153 -11.63 -8.31 34.94
N ARG A 154 -11.93 -7.16 34.36
CA ARG A 154 -12.45 -5.97 35.08
C ARG A 154 -13.97 -5.92 35.15
N THR A 155 -14.69 -6.76 34.42
CA THR A 155 -16.15 -6.88 34.57
C THR A 155 -16.45 -7.59 35.91
N PRO A 156 -16.95 -6.90 36.96
CA PRO A 156 -17.38 -7.56 38.17
C PRO A 156 -18.55 -8.45 37.78
N GLY A 157 -18.49 -9.72 38.21
CA GLY A 157 -19.63 -10.63 38.04
C GLY A 157 -20.87 -9.94 38.57
N ALA A 158 -21.90 -9.80 37.73
CA ALA A 158 -23.21 -9.39 38.20
C ALA A 158 -23.62 -10.35 39.32
N SER A 159 -23.54 -9.88 40.57
CA SER A 159 -24.04 -10.62 41.71
C SER A 159 -25.53 -10.84 41.47
N SER A 160 -25.90 -12.09 41.24
CA SER A 160 -27.29 -12.54 41.26
C SER A 160 -27.85 -12.33 42.67
N GLY A 161 -28.39 -11.15 42.93
CA GLY A 161 -29.26 -10.90 44.06
C GLY A 161 -30.62 -11.44 43.70
N ALA A 162 -30.87 -12.72 44.07
CA ALA A 162 -32.20 -13.25 44.21
C ALA A 162 -32.52 -13.25 45.68
N ALA A 163 -33.49 -12.45 46.05
CA ALA A 163 -34.26 -12.56 47.28
C ALA A 163 -35.73 -12.54 46.92
#